data_49ad11a2763202180c78f3609d0decea
#
_entry.id   49ad11a2763202180c78f3609d0decea
#
_cell.length_a   1.000
_cell.length_b   1.000
_cell.length_c   1.000
_cell.angle_alpha   90.00
_cell.angle_beta   90.00
_cell.angle_gamma   90.00
#
_symmetry.space_group_name_H-M   'P 1'
#
loop_
_entity.id
_entity.type
_entity.pdbx_description
1 polymer ?
#
loop_
_entity_poly.entity_id
_entity_poly.type
_entity_poly.pdbx_seq_one_letter_code
_entity_poly.pdbx_strand_id
1 'polypeptide(L)'
;MSSKHFDVLIVGSGLAGLSAALQLPSHLRIALLTKGELNEGASAWAQGGIAAVMAEGDSFDAHVQDTLVAGAGLCDLPATQFVVEHAPDAIRWLM
;
A
#
# COMPACT_ATOMS: atom_id res chain seq x y z
N MET A 1 -2.34 -37.66 0.46
CA MET A 1 -2.08 -36.22 0.73
C MET A 1 -3.35 -35.42 0.51
N SER A 2 -3.73 -34.63 1.47
CA SER A 2 -4.83 -33.70 1.26
C SER A 2 -4.32 -32.42 0.57
N SER A 3 -5.02 -31.96 -0.43
CA SER A 3 -4.76 -30.66 -1.06
C SER A 3 -5.65 -29.61 -0.40
N LYS A 4 -5.13 -28.38 -0.28
CA LYS A 4 -5.90 -27.23 0.19
C LYS A 4 -6.20 -26.33 -1.01
N HIS A 5 -7.41 -25.82 -1.04
CA HIS A 5 -7.86 -24.94 -2.12
C HIS A 5 -8.14 -23.54 -1.57
N PHE A 6 -7.63 -22.52 -2.25
CA PHE A 6 -7.84 -21.12 -1.92
C PHE A 6 -8.31 -20.37 -3.17
N ASP A 7 -9.11 -19.35 -2.97
CA ASP A 7 -9.58 -18.49 -4.05
C ASP A 7 -8.52 -17.45 -4.45
N VAL A 8 -7.76 -16.97 -3.46
CA VAL A 8 -6.73 -15.94 -3.66
C VAL A 8 -5.46 -16.34 -2.92
N LEU A 9 -4.33 -16.18 -3.59
CA LEU A 9 -3.00 -16.32 -3.00
C LEU A 9 -2.33 -14.96 -2.98
N ILE A 10 -1.96 -14.50 -1.79
CA ILE A 10 -1.20 -13.25 -1.60
C ILE A 10 0.22 -13.63 -1.19
N VAL A 11 1.19 -13.18 -1.95
CA VAL A 11 2.61 -13.42 -1.67
C VAL A 11 3.20 -12.14 -1.08
N GLY A 12 3.51 -12.20 0.21
CA GLY A 12 4.05 -11.07 0.95
C GLY A 12 3.12 -10.57 2.04
N SER A 13 3.67 -10.39 3.24
CA SER A 13 2.95 -9.95 4.44
C SER A 13 3.27 -8.51 4.84
N GLY A 14 3.73 -7.69 3.90
CA GLY A 14 3.90 -6.26 4.11
C GLY A 14 2.57 -5.52 4.09
N LEU A 15 2.62 -4.21 4.14
CA LEU A 15 1.43 -3.36 4.20
C LEU A 15 0.48 -3.61 3.02
N ALA A 16 1.01 -3.75 1.82
CA ALA A 16 0.19 -3.97 0.62
C ALA A 16 -0.53 -5.33 0.66
N GLY A 17 0.17 -6.39 1.01
CA GLY A 17 -0.42 -7.74 1.07
C GLY A 17 -1.48 -7.85 2.16
N LEU A 18 -1.22 -7.31 3.33
CA LEU A 18 -2.19 -7.30 4.43
C LEU A 18 -3.41 -6.43 4.12
N SER A 19 -3.20 -5.26 3.52
CA SER A 19 -4.29 -4.38 3.09
C SER A 19 -5.18 -5.04 2.04
N ALA A 20 -4.58 -5.72 1.06
CA ALA A 20 -5.32 -6.46 0.05
C ALA A 20 -6.17 -7.56 0.69
N ALA A 21 -5.59 -8.33 1.61
CA ALA A 21 -6.31 -9.40 2.31
C ALA A 21 -7.52 -8.87 3.09
N LEU A 22 -7.36 -7.74 3.78
CA LEU A 22 -8.44 -7.14 4.58
C LEU A 22 -9.56 -6.54 3.73
N GLN A 23 -9.28 -6.14 2.50
CA GLN A 23 -10.27 -5.54 1.60
C GLN A 23 -11.03 -6.55 0.74
N LEU A 24 -10.57 -7.79 0.67
CA LEU A 24 -11.26 -8.83 -0.08
C LEU A 24 -12.54 -9.27 0.63
N PRO A 25 -13.57 -9.72 -0.13
CA PRO A 25 -14.81 -10.21 0.47
C PRO A 25 -14.56 -11.37 1.44
N SER A 26 -15.30 -11.38 2.54
CA SER A 26 -15.11 -12.35 3.64
C SER A 26 -15.43 -13.79 3.25
N HIS A 27 -16.19 -14.01 2.18
CA HIS A 27 -16.50 -15.36 1.70
C HIS A 27 -15.35 -16.02 0.94
N LEU A 28 -14.35 -15.26 0.53
CA LEU A 28 -13.19 -15.79 -0.18
C LEU A 28 -12.21 -16.46 0.81
N ARG A 29 -11.67 -17.59 0.37
CA ARG A 29 -10.60 -18.28 1.09
C ARG A 29 -9.27 -17.74 0.62
N ILE A 30 -8.55 -17.09 1.52
CA ILE A 30 -7.30 -16.39 1.21
C ILE A 30 -6.13 -17.11 1.87
N ALA A 31 -5.10 -17.39 1.08
CA ALA A 31 -3.81 -17.82 1.59
C ALA A 31 -2.84 -16.64 1.52
N LEU A 32 -2.18 -16.34 2.63
CA LEU A 32 -1.13 -15.35 2.67
C LEU A 32 0.20 -16.06 2.91
N LEU A 33 1.09 -15.97 1.94
CA LEU A 33 2.39 -16.62 1.97
C LEU A 33 3.46 -15.61 2.35
N THR A 34 4.22 -15.92 3.39
CA THR A 34 5.35 -15.11 3.84
C THR A 34 6.58 -16.00 4.00
N LYS A 35 7.76 -15.44 3.81
CA LYS A 35 9.01 -16.19 3.95
C LYS A 35 9.48 -16.36 5.40
N GLY A 36 8.83 -15.68 6.34
CA GLY A 36 9.14 -15.75 7.78
C GLY A 36 7.88 -15.49 8.58
N GLU A 37 8.02 -14.85 9.73
CA GLU A 37 6.88 -14.44 10.55
C GLU A 37 6.11 -13.32 9.85
N LEU A 38 4.82 -13.17 10.15
CA LEU A 38 3.97 -12.16 9.53
C LEU A 38 4.50 -10.73 9.72
N ASN A 39 5.18 -10.48 10.82
CA ASN A 39 5.70 -9.16 11.19
C ASN A 39 7.17 -8.94 10.83
N GLU A 40 7.78 -9.79 10.01
CA GLU A 40 9.19 -9.65 9.61
C GLU A 40 9.40 -8.81 8.35
N GLY A 41 8.34 -8.25 7.76
CA GLY A 41 8.44 -7.45 6.56
C GLY A 41 9.04 -6.06 6.80
N ALA A 42 9.46 -5.41 5.72
CA ALA A 42 10.04 -4.07 5.76
C ALA A 42 9.12 -3.04 6.42
N SER A 43 7.80 -3.18 6.26
CA SER A 43 6.82 -2.27 6.88
C SER A 43 6.88 -2.30 8.41
N ALA A 44 7.12 -3.47 9.01
CA ALA A 44 7.24 -3.61 10.47
C ALA A 44 8.48 -2.90 11.03
N TRP A 45 9.52 -2.75 10.22
CA TRP A 45 10.78 -2.11 10.61
C TRP A 45 10.89 -0.66 10.14
N ALA A 46 9.88 -0.16 9.44
CA ALA A 46 9.88 1.21 8.95
C ALA A 46 9.86 2.20 10.13
N GLN A 47 10.72 3.21 10.08
CA GLN A 47 10.82 4.26 11.09
C GLN A 47 10.14 5.56 10.66
N GLY A 48 9.80 5.67 9.39
CA GLY A 48 9.08 6.81 8.85
C GLY A 48 7.58 6.58 8.80
N GLY A 49 6.85 7.62 8.47
CA GLY A 49 5.42 7.54 8.22
C GLY A 49 5.09 7.47 6.74
N ILE A 50 3.86 7.79 6.42
CA ILE A 50 3.38 7.93 5.04
C ILE A 50 3.10 9.42 4.82
N ALA A 51 3.68 9.99 3.77
CA ALA A 51 3.40 11.37 3.38
C ALA A 51 2.13 11.43 2.52
N ALA A 52 1.23 12.33 2.86
CA ALA A 52 0.01 12.59 2.09
C ALA A 52 -0.48 14.02 2.30
N VAL A 53 -1.32 14.49 1.37
CA VAL A 53 -1.94 15.80 1.45
C VAL A 53 -3.14 15.72 2.39
N MET A 54 -2.94 16.04 3.66
CA MET A 54 -3.97 15.95 4.71
C MET A 54 -4.27 17.30 5.36
N ALA A 55 -3.35 18.26 5.29
CA ALA A 55 -3.48 19.55 5.96
C ALA A 55 -4.13 20.60 5.05
N GLU A 56 -4.84 21.55 5.67
CA GLU A 56 -5.29 22.75 4.96
C GLU A 56 -4.08 23.54 4.45
N GLY A 57 -4.19 24.11 3.25
CA GLY A 57 -3.11 24.88 2.63
C GLY A 57 -2.11 24.05 1.85
N ASP A 58 -2.16 22.74 1.93
CA ASP A 58 -1.41 21.85 1.04
C ASP A 58 -2.21 21.53 -0.22
N SER A 59 -1.57 21.00 -1.25
CA SER A 59 -2.23 20.66 -2.51
C SER A 59 -1.67 19.39 -3.11
N PHE A 60 -2.53 18.68 -3.86
CA PHE A 60 -2.10 17.53 -4.65
C PHE A 60 -1.04 17.91 -5.67
N ASP A 61 -1.20 19.05 -6.34
CA ASP A 61 -0.25 19.50 -7.34
C ASP A 61 1.14 19.76 -6.75
N ALA A 62 1.22 20.38 -5.58
CA ALA A 62 2.49 20.61 -4.89
C ALA A 62 3.16 19.26 -4.54
N HIS A 63 2.41 18.32 -4.01
CA HIS A 63 2.95 16.99 -3.65
C HIS A 63 3.39 16.21 -4.89
N VAL A 64 2.63 16.28 -5.99
CA VAL A 64 3.03 15.65 -7.27
C VAL A 64 4.34 16.27 -7.77
N GLN A 65 4.46 17.59 -7.77
CA GLN A 65 5.68 18.26 -8.23
C GLN A 65 6.89 17.90 -7.38
N ASP A 66 6.74 17.88 -6.08
CA ASP A 66 7.82 17.46 -5.16
C ASP A 66 8.25 16.00 -5.43
N THR A 67 7.30 15.14 -5.71
CA THR A 67 7.57 13.74 -6.05
C THR A 67 8.32 13.62 -7.37
N LEU A 68 7.91 14.36 -8.39
CA LEU A 68 8.58 14.36 -9.69
C LEU A 68 10.02 14.88 -9.57
N VAL A 69 10.25 15.92 -8.79
CA VAL A 69 11.59 16.46 -8.55
C VAL A 69 12.47 15.42 -7.84
N ALA A 70 11.96 14.83 -6.77
CA ALA A 70 12.68 13.79 -6.03
C ALA A 70 12.97 12.55 -6.88
N GLY A 71 12.06 12.20 -7.77
CA GLY A 71 12.20 11.04 -8.65
C GLY A 71 13.15 11.23 -9.84
N ALA A 72 13.59 12.47 -10.10
CA ALA A 72 14.63 12.79 -11.09
C ALA A 72 14.39 12.15 -12.47
N GLY A 73 13.16 12.22 -12.97
CA GLY A 73 12.80 11.70 -14.29
C GLY A 73 12.37 10.23 -14.33
N LEU A 74 12.34 9.54 -13.19
CA LEU A 74 11.93 8.13 -13.12
C LEU A 74 10.44 7.95 -12.83
N CYS A 75 9.71 9.04 -12.54
CA CYS A 75 8.29 8.96 -12.20
C CYS A 75 7.42 8.91 -13.46
N ASP A 76 6.36 8.09 -13.38
CA ASP A 76 5.25 8.13 -14.32
C ASP A 76 4.23 9.14 -13.79
N LEU A 77 3.96 10.22 -14.55
CA LEU A 77 3.10 11.30 -14.07
C LEU A 77 1.67 10.85 -13.76
N PRO A 78 0.96 10.12 -14.64
CA PRO A 78 -0.39 9.67 -14.31
C PRO A 78 -0.45 8.77 -13.07
N ALA A 79 0.51 7.87 -12.89
CA ALA A 79 0.59 7.02 -11.71
C ALA A 79 0.86 7.84 -10.44
N THR A 80 1.75 8.82 -10.52
CA THR A 80 2.04 9.72 -9.39
C THR A 80 0.81 10.51 -8.98
N GLN A 81 0.09 11.09 -9.93
CA GLN A 81 -1.15 11.82 -9.68
C GLN A 81 -2.21 10.93 -9.03
N PHE A 82 -2.40 9.73 -9.56
CA PHE A 82 -3.36 8.77 -9.00
C PHE A 82 -3.05 8.44 -7.54
N VAL A 83 -1.81 8.10 -7.23
CA VAL A 83 -1.40 7.73 -5.86
C VAL A 83 -1.56 8.91 -4.92
N VAL A 84 -1.10 10.10 -5.31
CA VAL A 84 -1.19 11.31 -4.47
C VAL A 84 -2.63 11.68 -4.17
N GLU A 85 -3.51 11.64 -5.16
CA GLU A 85 -4.92 12.00 -5.00
C GLU A 85 -5.71 10.99 -4.16
N HIS A 86 -5.35 9.70 -4.20
CA HIS A 86 -6.05 8.64 -3.45
C HIS A 86 -5.43 8.36 -2.07
N ALA A 87 -4.26 8.91 -1.78
CA ALA A 87 -3.56 8.66 -0.52
C ALA A 87 -4.34 9.09 0.72
N PRO A 88 -5.02 10.25 0.76
CA PRO A 88 -5.79 10.63 1.96
C PRO A 88 -6.85 9.61 2.36
N ASP A 89 -7.61 9.10 1.41
CA ASP A 89 -8.65 8.10 1.69
C ASP A 89 -8.04 6.75 2.10
N ALA A 90 -6.94 6.36 1.48
CA ALA A 90 -6.23 5.15 1.86
C ALA A 90 -5.69 5.22 3.29
N ILE A 91 -5.16 6.37 3.69
CA ILE A 91 -4.67 6.59 5.06
C ILE A 91 -5.81 6.56 6.06
N ARG A 92 -6.94 7.18 5.76
CA ARG A 92 -8.13 7.13 6.63
C ARG A 92 -8.62 5.71 6.82
N TRP A 93 -8.59 4.91 5.76
CA TRP A 93 -8.96 3.50 5.85
C TRP A 93 -8.01 2.72 6.76
N LEU A 94 -6.71 3.03 6.74
CA LEU A 94 -5.71 2.38 7.62
C LEU A 94 -5.88 2.77 9.09
N MET A 95 -6.43 3.93 9.40
CA MET A 95 -6.63 4.42 10.77
C MET A 95 -7.84 3.81 11.44
#